data_db345ed90d4d8272602d23f28939832c
#
_entry.id   db345ed90d4d8272602d23f28939832c
#
_cell.length_a   1.000
_cell.length_b   1.000
_cell.length_c   1.000
_cell.angle_alpha   90.00
_cell.angle_beta   90.00
_cell.angle_gamma   90.00
#
_symmetry.space_group_name_H-M   'P 1'
#
loop_
_entity.id
_entity.type
_entity.pdbx_description
1 polymer ?
#
loop_
_entity_poly.entity_id
_entity_poly.type
_entity_poly.pdbx_seq_one_letter_code
_entity_poly.pdbx_strand_id
1 'polypeptide(L)'
;MKRMMIYITLVLMLTSPVPAEAQFMPLRSSVENYWDAAGSPQLEASVAGTNEFERGEKAILSVALTNIGKITGYEPDEKPEDRKEEALAEREFTLEKGKTLTFPITGKLRSLTEFIEVQSSEQIIEALRSGQRSSKPMEFAIEVDNDAPYGEYAMVIDLVYPYQENVGVGAEGIDPILGLRGFRQSSLFGMLSQSINLSVVVKSKADFEVVDVDADLNAGQQGGTIKVTYRNIGEEPTKDAIARISLFVPFSSTDDQASLGTLGPGDEKTVAFKLDVNDDATIGNYSINSEVKYTDLKGNSVISETVSIPVSVGPAEKSYMSLVILAVIALVATGIYFFKKKKT
;
A
#
# COMPACT_ATOMS: atom_id res chain seq x y z
N MET A 1 -14.96 65.04 -18.23
CA MET A 1 -13.64 64.39 -18.20
C MET A 1 -13.80 62.86 -18.19
N LYS A 2 -13.70 62.25 -19.37
CA LYS A 2 -13.81 60.77 -19.54
C LYS A 2 -12.46 60.14 -19.23
N ARG A 3 -12.38 59.29 -18.19
CA ARG A 3 -11.23 58.45 -17.90
C ARG A 3 -11.28 57.23 -18.82
N MET A 4 -10.31 57.16 -19.74
CA MET A 4 -10.08 56.05 -20.63
C MET A 4 -9.26 54.98 -19.86
N MET A 5 -9.88 53.84 -19.57
CA MET A 5 -9.19 52.68 -18.94
C MET A 5 -8.56 51.87 -20.08
N ILE A 6 -7.23 51.85 -20.09
CA ILE A 6 -6.45 51.00 -21.00
C ILE A 6 -6.34 49.62 -20.39
N TYR A 7 -6.98 48.62 -21.01
CA TYR A 7 -6.77 47.21 -20.68
C TYR A 7 -5.52 46.73 -21.40
N ILE A 8 -4.45 46.47 -20.65
CA ILE A 8 -3.28 45.77 -21.16
C ILE A 8 -3.59 44.28 -21.06
N THR A 9 -3.88 43.65 -22.18
CA THR A 9 -4.03 42.19 -22.32
C THR A 9 -2.63 41.60 -22.39
N LEU A 10 -2.18 41.01 -21.29
CA LEU A 10 -0.95 40.23 -21.24
C LEU A 10 -1.18 38.89 -21.94
N VAL A 11 -0.77 38.77 -23.20
CA VAL A 11 -0.75 37.49 -23.93
C VAL A 11 0.44 36.68 -23.40
N LEU A 12 0.17 35.71 -22.50
CA LEU A 12 1.13 34.75 -22.08
C LEU A 12 1.28 33.73 -23.22
N MET A 13 2.31 33.87 -24.04
CA MET A 13 2.72 32.83 -24.99
C MET A 13 3.26 31.65 -24.17
N LEU A 14 2.41 30.62 -24.00
CA LEU A 14 2.84 29.29 -23.61
C LEU A 14 3.71 28.73 -24.76
N THR A 15 5.03 28.93 -24.66
CA THR A 15 5.97 28.16 -25.47
C THR A 15 5.97 26.74 -24.88
N SER A 16 5.19 25.84 -25.50
CA SER A 16 5.41 24.41 -25.31
C SER A 16 6.88 24.13 -25.61
N PRO A 17 7.60 23.36 -24.77
CA PRO A 17 8.94 22.91 -25.13
C PRO A 17 8.79 22.06 -26.41
N VAL A 18 9.29 22.58 -27.51
CA VAL A 18 9.52 21.76 -28.70
C VAL A 18 10.46 20.65 -28.23
N PRO A 19 10.11 19.35 -28.40
CA PRO A 19 11.06 18.30 -28.14
C PRO A 19 12.32 18.62 -28.93
N ALA A 20 13.46 18.69 -28.24
CA ALA A 20 14.74 18.87 -28.90
C ALA A 20 14.86 17.65 -29.81
N GLU A 21 14.63 17.85 -31.12
CA GLU A 21 15.04 16.89 -32.13
C GLU A 21 16.53 16.67 -31.88
N ALA A 22 16.88 15.42 -31.54
CA ALA A 22 18.27 15.03 -31.40
C ALA A 22 18.95 15.44 -32.69
N GLN A 23 19.80 16.45 -32.62
CA GLN A 23 20.55 16.88 -33.80
C GLN A 23 21.39 15.67 -34.23
N PHE A 24 20.96 15.05 -35.31
CA PHE A 24 21.70 14.01 -35.99
C PHE A 24 23.08 14.59 -36.35
N MET A 25 24.10 14.25 -35.55
CA MET A 25 25.47 14.48 -35.97
C MET A 25 25.73 13.46 -37.07
N PRO A 26 25.90 13.88 -38.34
CA PRO A 26 26.25 12.92 -39.36
C PRO A 26 27.57 12.27 -38.96
N LEU A 27 27.59 10.94 -38.96
CA LEU A 27 28.79 10.14 -38.82
C LEU A 27 29.85 10.78 -39.68
N ARG A 28 30.94 11.26 -39.07
CA ARG A 28 32.03 11.87 -39.86
C ARG A 28 32.46 10.85 -40.91
N SER A 29 32.73 11.28 -42.13
CA SER A 29 33.09 10.54 -43.34
C SER A 29 34.31 9.61 -43.24
N SER A 30 34.65 9.12 -42.05
CA SER A 30 35.81 8.26 -41.75
C SER A 30 35.44 7.00 -40.96
N VAL A 31 34.14 6.70 -40.85
CA VAL A 31 33.63 5.51 -40.16
C VAL A 31 32.65 4.82 -41.10
N GLU A 32 32.87 3.55 -41.29
CA GLU A 32 32.11 2.67 -42.20
C GLU A 32 31.19 1.78 -41.37
N ASN A 33 30.13 1.28 -42.01
CA ASN A 33 29.14 0.37 -41.41
C ASN A 33 29.10 -0.91 -42.24
N TYR A 34 29.57 -2.02 -41.69
CA TYR A 34 29.62 -3.32 -42.37
C TYR A 34 28.46 -4.24 -42.00
N TRP A 35 27.87 -4.02 -40.83
CA TRP A 35 26.86 -4.87 -40.28
C TRP A 35 25.74 -4.08 -39.60
N ASP A 36 24.50 -4.43 -39.87
CA ASP A 36 23.32 -4.01 -39.11
C ASP A 36 22.76 -5.18 -38.32
N ALA A 37 22.74 -5.06 -36.99
CA ALA A 37 22.07 -6.02 -36.15
C ALA A 37 20.58 -5.67 -36.04
N ALA A 38 19.71 -6.66 -36.21
CA ALA A 38 18.29 -6.55 -35.95
C ALA A 38 17.97 -6.93 -34.50
N GLY A 39 17.17 -6.12 -33.83
CA GLY A 39 16.78 -6.31 -32.43
C GLY A 39 16.92 -5.05 -31.62
N SER A 40 16.40 -5.12 -30.40
CA SER A 40 16.48 -4.00 -29.42
C SER A 40 16.35 -4.54 -28.01
N PRO A 41 16.73 -3.77 -26.99
CA PRO A 41 16.38 -4.11 -25.61
C PRO A 41 14.86 -4.17 -25.45
N GLN A 42 14.40 -5.10 -24.63
CA GLN A 42 13.01 -5.21 -24.21
C GLN A 42 12.98 -5.56 -22.75
N LEU A 43 12.20 -4.83 -21.95
CA LEU A 43 12.15 -5.01 -20.51
C LEU A 43 10.88 -5.71 -20.09
N GLU A 44 11.02 -6.59 -19.10
CA GLU A 44 9.95 -7.11 -18.28
C GLU A 44 10.09 -6.58 -16.87
N ALA A 45 8.96 -6.28 -16.22
CA ALA A 45 8.90 -5.85 -14.84
C ALA A 45 8.16 -6.89 -13.99
N SER A 46 8.62 -7.12 -12.78
CA SER A 46 7.97 -7.99 -11.81
C SER A 46 8.08 -7.42 -10.41
N VAL A 47 7.06 -7.60 -9.59
CA VAL A 47 7.13 -7.25 -8.18
C VAL A 47 8.11 -8.17 -7.47
N ALA A 48 9.05 -7.59 -6.72
CA ALA A 48 10.03 -8.31 -5.91
C ALA A 48 9.58 -8.27 -4.44
N GLY A 49 9.14 -9.41 -3.92
CA GLY A 49 8.56 -9.51 -2.57
C GLY A 49 7.04 -9.58 -2.60
N THR A 50 6.39 -8.94 -1.63
CA THR A 50 4.93 -8.92 -1.57
C THR A 50 4.34 -7.87 -2.49
N ASN A 51 3.20 -8.21 -3.09
CA ASN A 51 2.30 -7.26 -3.74
C ASN A 51 0.95 -7.15 -3.00
N GLU A 52 0.84 -7.76 -1.79
CA GLU A 52 -0.35 -7.73 -0.95
C GLU A 52 -0.16 -6.72 0.19
N PHE A 53 -1.07 -5.77 0.31
CA PHE A 53 -1.02 -4.69 1.31
C PHE A 53 -2.36 -4.57 2.05
N GLU A 54 -2.33 -3.96 3.23
CA GLU A 54 -3.52 -3.67 4.01
C GLU A 54 -4.04 -2.25 3.71
N ARG A 55 -5.30 -2.00 4.06
CA ARG A 55 -5.87 -0.64 4.03
C ARG A 55 -5.11 0.27 4.97
N GLY A 56 -4.84 1.50 4.54
CA GLY A 56 -4.07 2.48 5.31
C GLY A 56 -2.57 2.19 5.40
N GLU A 57 -2.07 1.13 4.76
CA GLU A 57 -0.65 0.76 4.82
C GLU A 57 0.21 1.70 3.99
N LYS A 58 1.31 2.17 4.60
CA LYS A 58 2.43 2.82 3.91
C LYS A 58 3.53 1.80 3.71
N ALA A 59 3.83 1.49 2.48
CA ALA A 59 4.74 0.40 2.14
C ALA A 59 5.70 0.76 1.00
N ILE A 60 6.67 -0.10 0.79
CA ILE A 60 7.58 -0.02 -0.36
C ILE A 60 7.22 -1.12 -1.35
N LEU A 61 6.79 -0.73 -2.54
CA LEU A 61 6.63 -1.64 -3.68
C LEU A 61 7.96 -1.73 -4.41
N SER A 62 8.56 -2.91 -4.40
CA SER A 62 9.83 -3.20 -5.06
C SER A 62 9.59 -3.80 -6.44
N VAL A 63 10.15 -3.21 -7.48
CA VAL A 63 9.98 -3.64 -8.87
C VAL A 63 11.33 -4.03 -9.48
N ALA A 64 11.50 -5.30 -9.81
CA ALA A 64 12.68 -5.80 -10.51
C ALA A 64 12.45 -5.81 -12.02
N LEU A 65 13.47 -5.41 -12.77
CA LEU A 65 13.46 -5.40 -14.23
C LEU A 65 14.34 -6.53 -14.76
N THR A 66 13.92 -7.11 -15.89
CA THR A 66 14.71 -8.10 -16.64
C THR A 66 14.74 -7.67 -18.10
N ASN A 67 15.94 -7.60 -18.70
CA ASN A 67 16.07 -7.36 -20.13
C ASN A 67 15.94 -8.68 -20.89
N ILE A 68 14.85 -8.86 -21.63
CA ILE A 68 14.56 -10.04 -22.46
C ILE A 68 14.84 -9.81 -23.95
N GLY A 69 15.31 -8.60 -24.30
CA GLY A 69 15.65 -8.23 -25.66
C GLY A 69 16.71 -9.16 -26.28
N LYS A 70 16.56 -9.46 -27.54
CA LYS A 70 17.44 -10.39 -28.28
C LYS A 70 17.79 -9.81 -29.63
N ILE A 71 19.00 -10.11 -30.11
CA ILE A 71 19.33 -9.95 -31.51
C ILE A 71 18.63 -11.04 -32.30
N THR A 72 17.94 -10.66 -33.35
CA THR A 72 17.13 -11.55 -34.21
C THR A 72 17.80 -11.85 -35.56
N GLY A 73 18.79 -11.05 -35.93
CA GLY A 73 19.54 -11.24 -37.15
C GLY A 73 20.71 -10.25 -37.32
N TYR A 74 21.52 -10.50 -38.30
CA TYR A 74 22.56 -9.58 -38.77
C TYR A 74 22.43 -9.48 -40.29
N GLU A 75 22.45 -8.25 -40.80
CA GLU A 75 22.45 -7.97 -42.25
C GLU A 75 23.77 -7.30 -42.59
N PRO A 76 24.47 -7.79 -43.63
CA PRO A 76 25.67 -7.11 -44.15
C PRO A 76 25.22 -5.84 -44.86
N ASP A 77 25.82 -4.68 -44.50
CA ASP A 77 25.59 -3.40 -45.16
C ASP A 77 26.66 -3.16 -46.24
N GLU A 78 27.93 -3.17 -45.87
CA GLU A 78 29.01 -2.99 -46.77
C GLU A 78 29.95 -4.22 -46.82
N LYS A 79 30.44 -4.56 -48.01
CA LYS A 79 31.34 -5.71 -48.18
C LYS A 79 32.78 -5.25 -48.03
N PRO A 80 33.58 -5.87 -47.14
CA PRO A 80 35.01 -5.57 -47.01
C PRO A 80 35.78 -5.84 -48.31
N GLU A 81 36.63 -4.90 -48.73
CA GLU A 81 37.45 -5.00 -49.96
C GLU A 81 38.88 -5.42 -49.67
N ASP A 82 39.40 -5.12 -48.47
CA ASP A 82 40.77 -5.43 -48.10
C ASP A 82 40.89 -5.97 -46.65
N ARG A 83 42.09 -6.39 -46.24
CA ARG A 83 42.37 -6.96 -44.91
C ARG A 83 42.10 -6.00 -43.75
N LYS A 84 42.21 -4.69 -43.96
CA LYS A 84 41.91 -3.67 -42.96
C LYS A 84 40.39 -3.64 -42.71
N GLU A 85 39.62 -3.63 -43.79
CA GLU A 85 38.16 -3.63 -43.76
C GLU A 85 37.60 -4.95 -43.25
N GLU A 86 38.23 -6.10 -43.57
CA GLU A 86 37.86 -7.40 -42.94
C GLU A 86 38.00 -7.34 -41.40
N ALA A 87 39.13 -6.77 -40.91
CA ALA A 87 39.36 -6.62 -39.49
C ALA A 87 38.40 -5.60 -38.82
N LEU A 88 38.00 -4.55 -39.56
CA LEU A 88 37.02 -3.58 -39.11
C LEU A 88 35.63 -4.22 -39.02
N ALA A 89 35.20 -4.95 -40.05
CA ALA A 89 33.90 -5.65 -40.07
C ALA A 89 33.78 -6.69 -38.95
N GLU A 90 34.84 -7.44 -38.64
CA GLU A 90 34.87 -8.37 -37.50
C GLU A 90 34.73 -7.63 -36.15
N ARG A 91 35.40 -6.48 -36.02
CA ARG A 91 35.32 -5.65 -34.81
C ARG A 91 33.94 -5.07 -34.64
N GLU A 92 33.35 -4.53 -35.70
CA GLU A 92 31.99 -3.98 -35.70
C GLU A 92 30.93 -5.05 -35.36
N PHE A 93 31.00 -6.22 -36.00
CA PHE A 93 30.12 -7.35 -35.66
C PHE A 93 30.11 -7.66 -34.15
N THR A 94 31.27 -7.51 -33.52
CA THR A 94 31.36 -7.70 -32.07
C THR A 94 30.70 -6.57 -31.29
N LEU A 95 30.78 -5.33 -31.78
CA LEU A 95 30.17 -4.17 -31.15
C LEU A 95 28.66 -4.12 -31.35
N GLU A 96 28.19 -4.60 -32.52
CA GLU A 96 26.76 -4.73 -32.83
C GLU A 96 25.99 -5.66 -31.84
N LYS A 97 26.67 -6.61 -31.19
CA LYS A 97 26.12 -7.41 -30.12
C LYS A 97 25.64 -6.56 -28.90
N GLY A 98 26.14 -5.32 -28.81
CA GLY A 98 25.71 -4.35 -27.82
C GLY A 98 24.30 -3.75 -28.05
N LYS A 99 23.68 -3.98 -29.21
CA LYS A 99 22.39 -3.38 -29.60
C LYS A 99 21.25 -3.70 -28.63
N THR A 100 21.31 -4.83 -27.95
CA THR A 100 20.33 -5.24 -26.95
C THR A 100 20.67 -4.85 -25.51
N LEU A 101 21.79 -4.14 -25.29
CA LEU A 101 22.18 -3.58 -24.01
C LEU A 101 21.35 -2.31 -23.74
N THR A 102 20.70 -2.21 -22.57
CA THR A 102 20.20 -0.91 -22.10
C THR A 102 21.33 -0.11 -21.47
N PHE A 103 21.27 1.21 -21.57
CA PHE A 103 21.97 2.10 -20.67
C PHE A 103 21.11 2.32 -19.40
N PRO A 104 21.54 3.12 -18.42
CA PRO A 104 20.78 3.29 -17.18
C PRO A 104 19.30 3.57 -17.46
N ILE A 105 18.45 2.84 -16.76
CA ILE A 105 17.00 2.82 -16.98
C ILE A 105 16.35 3.74 -15.96
N THR A 106 15.57 4.71 -16.42
CA THR A 106 14.71 5.55 -15.58
C THR A 106 13.32 4.95 -15.56
N GLY A 107 12.75 4.74 -14.36
CA GLY A 107 11.40 4.22 -14.17
C GLY A 107 10.56 5.11 -13.27
N LYS A 108 9.31 5.31 -13.66
CA LYS A 108 8.29 6.04 -12.92
C LYS A 108 7.08 5.16 -12.72
N LEU A 109 6.72 4.92 -11.47
CA LEU A 109 5.50 4.18 -11.13
C LEU A 109 4.29 5.13 -11.12
N ARG A 110 3.17 4.68 -11.67
CA ARG A 110 1.87 5.36 -11.60
C ARG A 110 0.79 4.39 -11.14
N SER A 111 -0.09 4.86 -10.28
CA SER A 111 -1.36 4.18 -10.00
C SER A 111 -2.39 4.51 -11.07
N LEU A 112 -3.27 3.53 -11.39
CA LEU A 112 -4.45 3.73 -12.24
C LEU A 112 -5.74 3.86 -11.41
N THR A 113 -5.63 3.96 -10.09
CA THR A 113 -6.73 4.11 -9.14
C THR A 113 -6.46 5.25 -8.18
N GLU A 114 -7.51 5.81 -7.60
CA GLU A 114 -7.43 6.80 -6.52
C GLU A 114 -7.12 6.18 -5.16
N PHE A 115 -7.30 4.86 -5.01
CA PHE A 115 -7.09 4.15 -3.74
C PHE A 115 -5.63 3.83 -3.41
N ILE A 116 -4.71 4.02 -4.34
CA ILE A 116 -3.28 3.81 -4.10
C ILE A 116 -2.52 5.02 -4.60
N GLU A 117 -1.86 5.72 -3.69
CA GLU A 117 -0.99 6.85 -4.00
C GLU A 117 0.46 6.42 -4.12
N VAL A 118 1.16 6.89 -5.17
CA VAL A 118 2.61 6.70 -5.32
C VAL A 118 3.32 7.97 -4.86
N GLN A 119 4.06 7.88 -3.77
CA GLN A 119 4.73 9.02 -3.14
C GLN A 119 6.17 9.21 -3.63
N SER A 120 6.74 8.22 -4.33
CA SER A 120 8.10 8.29 -4.87
C SER A 120 8.18 9.01 -6.21
N SER A 121 9.27 9.71 -6.41
CA SER A 121 9.70 10.22 -7.71
C SER A 121 10.26 9.10 -8.60
N GLU A 122 10.80 9.48 -9.77
CA GLU A 122 11.49 8.57 -10.69
C GLU A 122 12.68 7.89 -10.02
N GLN A 123 12.92 6.62 -10.38
CA GLN A 123 14.02 5.80 -9.92
C GLN A 123 14.93 5.45 -11.09
N ILE A 124 16.22 5.29 -10.83
CA ILE A 124 17.21 4.94 -11.85
C ILE A 124 17.94 3.68 -11.41
N ILE A 125 18.07 2.73 -12.34
CA ILE A 125 18.90 1.53 -12.13
C ILE A 125 19.97 1.41 -13.20
N GLU A 126 20.88 0.45 -12.99
CA GLU A 126 21.99 0.14 -13.88
C GLU A 126 21.56 -0.32 -15.27
N ALA A 127 22.51 -0.29 -16.20
CA ALA A 127 22.37 -0.88 -17.52
C ALA A 127 22.18 -2.41 -17.43
N LEU A 128 21.30 -2.97 -18.26
CA LEU A 128 20.99 -4.41 -18.26
C LEU A 128 21.35 -5.03 -19.62
N ARG A 129 22.14 -6.08 -19.59
CA ARG A 129 22.41 -6.92 -20.76
C ARG A 129 21.22 -7.83 -21.06
N SER A 130 21.13 -8.32 -22.29
CA SER A 130 20.18 -9.37 -22.65
C SER A 130 20.25 -10.55 -21.67
N GLY A 131 19.08 -10.96 -21.14
CA GLY A 131 18.94 -12.00 -20.13
C GLY A 131 19.30 -11.59 -18.70
N GLN A 132 19.72 -10.36 -18.46
CA GLN A 132 20.09 -9.87 -17.12
C GLN A 132 18.89 -9.30 -16.39
N ARG A 133 18.76 -9.67 -15.10
CA ARG A 133 17.86 -9.06 -14.14
C ARG A 133 18.61 -7.97 -13.36
N SER A 134 17.92 -6.92 -12.95
CA SER A 134 18.46 -5.86 -12.11
C SER A 134 18.99 -6.42 -10.79
N SER A 135 20.17 -5.95 -10.37
CA SER A 135 20.83 -6.37 -9.13
C SER A 135 20.07 -5.89 -7.91
N LYS A 136 19.41 -4.75 -8.03
CA LYS A 136 18.51 -4.17 -7.05
C LYS A 136 17.19 -3.82 -7.71
N PRO A 137 16.06 -4.00 -7.03
CA PRO A 137 14.77 -3.50 -7.53
C PRO A 137 14.72 -1.97 -7.47
N MET A 138 13.84 -1.38 -8.27
CA MET A 138 13.36 -0.02 -8.05
C MET A 138 12.41 -0.03 -6.85
N GLU A 139 12.54 0.92 -5.93
CA GLU A 139 11.75 0.98 -4.71
C GLU A 139 10.82 2.20 -4.74
N PHE A 140 9.53 1.96 -4.69
CA PHE A 140 8.52 3.00 -4.72
C PHE A 140 7.71 3.00 -3.43
N ALA A 141 7.72 4.11 -2.71
CA ALA A 141 6.82 4.32 -1.59
C ALA A 141 5.39 4.47 -2.12
N ILE A 142 4.50 3.68 -1.57
CA ILE A 142 3.06 3.72 -1.86
C ILE A 142 2.28 3.87 -0.57
N GLU A 143 1.10 4.47 -0.66
CA GLU A 143 0.12 4.54 0.42
C GLU A 143 -1.20 4.01 -0.09
N VAL A 144 -1.76 3.03 0.61
CA VAL A 144 -3.09 2.48 0.34
C VAL A 144 -4.10 3.27 1.14
N ASP A 145 -5.19 3.71 0.52
CA ASP A 145 -6.26 4.43 1.20
C ASP A 145 -6.92 3.55 2.27
N ASN A 146 -7.36 4.17 3.38
CA ASN A 146 -8.08 3.48 4.45
C ASN A 146 -9.42 2.88 3.99
N ASP A 147 -10.06 3.54 3.01
CA ASP A 147 -11.34 3.14 2.45
C ASP A 147 -11.21 2.32 1.17
N ALA A 148 -9.99 1.89 0.80
CA ALA A 148 -9.76 1.09 -0.39
C ALA A 148 -10.54 -0.23 -0.33
N PRO A 149 -11.43 -0.54 -1.29
CA PRO A 149 -12.04 -1.85 -1.36
C PRO A 149 -10.98 -2.96 -1.51
N TYR A 150 -11.27 -4.16 -1.00
CA TYR A 150 -10.38 -5.30 -1.28
C TYR A 150 -10.38 -5.64 -2.77
N GLY A 151 -9.24 -6.10 -3.28
CA GLY A 151 -9.15 -6.48 -4.68
C GLY A 151 -7.78 -6.22 -5.29
N GLU A 152 -7.70 -6.47 -6.59
CA GLU A 152 -6.50 -6.26 -7.38
C GLU A 152 -6.57 -4.90 -8.09
N TYR A 153 -5.51 -4.12 -7.93
CA TYR A 153 -5.39 -2.78 -8.48
C TYR A 153 -4.25 -2.71 -9.49
N ALA A 154 -4.55 -2.14 -10.64
CA ALA A 154 -3.56 -1.99 -11.70
C ALA A 154 -2.64 -0.79 -11.43
N MET A 155 -1.34 -1.05 -11.57
CA MET A 155 -0.27 -0.06 -11.56
C MET A 155 0.45 -0.10 -12.90
N VAL A 156 1.11 0.98 -13.27
CA VAL A 156 1.92 1.05 -14.50
C VAL A 156 3.29 1.60 -14.15
N ILE A 157 4.34 0.90 -14.59
CA ILE A 157 5.68 1.45 -14.58
C ILE A 157 6.04 1.92 -16.00
N ASP A 158 6.33 3.21 -16.11
CA ASP A 158 6.84 3.82 -17.33
C ASP A 158 8.35 3.82 -17.27
N LEU A 159 8.98 3.21 -18.27
CA LEU A 159 10.42 3.04 -18.37
C LEU A 159 10.95 3.84 -19.57
N VAL A 160 12.06 4.53 -19.37
CA VAL A 160 12.80 5.23 -20.43
C VAL A 160 14.26 4.86 -20.32
N TYR A 161 14.85 4.46 -21.42
CA TYR A 161 16.25 4.04 -21.45
C TYR A 161 16.91 4.25 -22.81
N PRO A 162 18.18 4.69 -22.83
CA PRO A 162 18.98 4.72 -24.04
C PRO A 162 19.44 3.32 -24.42
N TYR A 163 19.68 3.10 -25.70
CA TYR A 163 20.31 1.90 -26.24
C TYR A 163 21.18 2.26 -27.44
N GLN A 164 22.11 1.38 -27.80
CA GLN A 164 22.90 1.54 -29.02
C GLN A 164 22.01 1.19 -30.22
N GLU A 165 21.75 2.17 -31.08
CA GLU A 165 20.95 1.98 -32.28
C GLU A 165 21.79 1.45 -33.41
N ASN A 166 23.04 1.98 -33.55
CA ASN A 166 24.00 1.56 -34.55
C ASN A 166 25.41 1.88 -34.10
N VAL A 167 26.41 1.23 -34.70
CA VAL A 167 27.84 1.51 -34.49
C VAL A 167 28.57 1.44 -35.79
N GLY A 168 29.41 2.44 -36.06
CA GLY A 168 30.35 2.41 -37.19
C GLY A 168 31.78 2.40 -36.68
N VAL A 169 32.68 1.89 -37.49
CA VAL A 169 34.10 1.69 -37.17
C VAL A 169 35.03 2.26 -38.24
N GLY A 170 36.22 2.65 -37.85
CA GLY A 170 37.26 3.10 -38.80
C GLY A 170 38.66 2.89 -38.23
N ALA A 171 39.66 2.85 -39.09
CA ALA A 171 41.06 2.79 -38.69
C ALA A 171 41.96 3.48 -39.70
N GLU A 172 43.09 3.97 -39.23
CA GLU A 172 44.11 4.59 -40.09
C GLU A 172 44.89 3.57 -40.95
N GLY A 173 44.97 2.33 -40.48
CA GLY A 173 45.66 1.25 -41.18
C GLY A 173 45.67 -0.04 -40.38
N ILE A 174 46.26 -1.10 -40.93
CA ILE A 174 46.46 -2.38 -40.25
C ILE A 174 47.95 -2.69 -40.11
N ASP A 175 48.39 -3.07 -38.93
CA ASP A 175 49.72 -3.61 -38.68
C ASP A 175 49.62 -5.16 -38.68
N PRO A 176 50.53 -5.86 -39.40
CA PRO A 176 50.49 -7.33 -39.50
C PRO A 176 50.58 -8.07 -38.14
N ILE A 177 51.17 -7.41 -37.11
CA ILE A 177 51.41 -8.01 -35.78
C ILE A 177 50.46 -7.42 -34.74
N LEU A 178 50.24 -6.10 -34.76
CA LEU A 178 49.49 -5.38 -33.74
C LEU A 178 48.00 -5.18 -34.09
N GLY A 179 47.57 -5.51 -35.31
CA GLY A 179 46.17 -5.35 -35.76
C GLY A 179 45.86 -3.91 -36.19
N LEU A 180 44.61 -3.50 -35.98
CA LEU A 180 44.10 -2.18 -36.39
C LEU A 180 44.81 -1.03 -35.66
N ARG A 181 45.41 -0.10 -36.44
CA ARG A 181 46.08 1.10 -35.95
C ARG A 181 45.17 2.32 -36.09
N GLY A 182 45.11 3.14 -35.05
CA GLY A 182 44.22 4.32 -35.05
C GLY A 182 42.74 3.96 -35.11
N PHE A 183 42.36 2.84 -34.48
CA PHE A 183 40.94 2.38 -34.40
C PHE A 183 40.04 3.47 -33.83
N ARG A 184 38.91 3.70 -34.50
CA ARG A 184 37.86 4.63 -34.10
C ARG A 184 36.52 3.92 -34.11
N GLN A 185 35.67 4.29 -33.18
CA GLN A 185 34.28 3.82 -33.07
C GLN A 185 33.35 5.04 -32.96
N SER A 186 32.24 5.00 -33.65
CA SER A 186 31.14 5.95 -33.52
C SER A 186 29.88 5.18 -33.24
N SER A 187 29.21 5.45 -32.10
CA SER A 187 27.95 4.81 -31.73
C SER A 187 26.83 5.83 -31.80
N LEU A 188 25.73 5.45 -32.44
CA LEU A 188 24.47 6.17 -32.43
C LEU A 188 23.59 5.59 -31.31
N PHE A 189 23.04 6.45 -30.49
CA PHE A 189 22.13 6.05 -29.40
C PHE A 189 20.73 6.55 -29.68
N GLY A 190 19.76 5.62 -29.57
CA GLY A 190 18.33 5.91 -29.55
C GLY A 190 17.78 5.86 -28.14
N MET A 191 16.55 6.36 -27.97
CA MET A 191 15.79 6.28 -26.73
C MET A 191 14.59 5.38 -26.93
N LEU A 192 14.39 4.44 -26.02
CA LEU A 192 13.19 3.62 -25.97
C LEU A 192 12.36 3.99 -24.73
N SER A 193 11.04 3.93 -24.91
CA SER A 193 10.08 4.04 -23.82
C SER A 193 9.16 2.83 -23.82
N GLN A 194 8.84 2.33 -22.64
CA GLN A 194 8.00 1.15 -22.47
C GLN A 194 7.14 1.33 -21.22
N SER A 195 5.83 1.02 -21.31
CA SER A 195 4.92 1.00 -20.17
C SER A 195 4.56 -0.44 -19.87
N ILE A 196 4.72 -0.87 -18.62
CA ILE A 196 4.48 -2.25 -18.19
C ILE A 196 3.46 -2.25 -17.06
N ASN A 197 2.44 -3.08 -17.18
CA ASN A 197 1.43 -3.25 -16.15
C ASN A 197 1.97 -4.12 -15.01
N LEU A 198 1.64 -3.71 -13.79
CA LEU A 198 1.87 -4.43 -12.54
C LEU A 198 0.56 -4.48 -11.78
N SER A 199 0.44 -5.36 -10.80
CA SER A 199 -0.72 -5.38 -9.92
C SER A 199 -0.30 -5.37 -8.45
N VAL A 200 -1.14 -4.71 -7.67
CA VAL A 200 -1.10 -4.65 -6.21
C VAL A 200 -2.42 -5.17 -5.70
N VAL A 201 -2.41 -5.95 -4.65
CA VAL A 201 -3.59 -6.53 -4.02
C VAL A 201 -3.83 -5.87 -2.68
N VAL A 202 -5.00 -5.28 -2.50
CA VAL A 202 -5.49 -4.86 -1.19
C VAL A 202 -6.18 -6.06 -0.55
N LYS A 203 -5.69 -6.47 0.62
CA LYS A 203 -6.20 -7.65 1.32
C LYS A 203 -7.62 -7.42 1.80
N SER A 204 -8.43 -8.48 1.75
CA SER A 204 -9.67 -8.55 2.52
C SER A 204 -9.35 -8.64 4.01
N LYS A 205 -10.22 -8.11 4.84
CA LYS A 205 -10.16 -8.27 6.30
C LYS A 205 -11.57 -8.40 6.87
N ALA A 206 -11.70 -9.03 8.02
CA ALA A 206 -12.89 -8.86 8.84
C ALA A 206 -12.84 -7.50 9.53
N ASP A 207 -13.96 -6.83 9.60
CA ASP A 207 -14.11 -5.55 10.28
C ASP A 207 -15.41 -5.55 11.08
N PHE A 208 -15.48 -4.77 12.15
CA PHE A 208 -16.61 -4.87 13.08
C PHE A 208 -17.20 -3.52 13.38
N GLU A 209 -18.53 -3.52 13.51
CA GLU A 209 -19.28 -2.40 14.07
C GLU A 209 -20.17 -2.88 15.22
N VAL A 210 -20.52 -1.97 16.11
CA VAL A 210 -21.55 -2.17 17.12
C VAL A 210 -22.86 -1.63 16.58
N VAL A 211 -23.82 -2.52 16.34
CA VAL A 211 -25.13 -2.17 15.73
C VAL A 211 -26.22 -1.91 16.77
N ASP A 212 -26.11 -2.51 17.97
CA ASP A 212 -27.08 -2.34 19.05
C ASP A 212 -26.42 -2.49 20.42
N VAL A 213 -26.88 -1.70 21.39
CA VAL A 213 -26.44 -1.77 22.80
C VAL A 213 -27.66 -1.67 23.72
N ASP A 214 -27.91 -2.74 24.45
CA ASP A 214 -28.91 -2.78 25.54
C ASP A 214 -28.16 -2.68 26.88
N ALA A 215 -28.17 -1.50 27.49
CA ALA A 215 -27.44 -1.19 28.71
C ALA A 215 -28.32 -0.38 29.67
N ASP A 216 -28.58 -0.95 30.84
CA ASP A 216 -29.27 -0.27 31.98
C ASP A 216 -28.30 -0.24 33.16
N LEU A 217 -27.53 0.84 33.26
CA LEU A 217 -26.48 1.04 34.26
C LEU A 217 -26.80 2.22 35.16
N ASN A 218 -26.61 2.04 36.46
CA ASN A 218 -26.82 3.07 37.48
C ASN A 218 -25.55 3.29 38.29
N ALA A 219 -25.33 4.49 38.79
CA ALA A 219 -24.23 4.79 39.69
C ALA A 219 -24.28 3.90 40.93
N GLY A 220 -23.13 3.31 41.31
CA GLY A 220 -23.02 2.37 42.43
C GLY A 220 -23.55 0.93 42.14
N GLN A 221 -23.96 0.64 40.91
CA GLN A 221 -24.46 -0.67 40.54
C GLN A 221 -23.31 -1.68 40.42
N GLN A 222 -23.48 -2.84 41.07
CA GLN A 222 -22.54 -3.96 40.95
C GLN A 222 -23.14 -5.04 40.04
N GLY A 223 -22.36 -5.58 39.11
CA GLY A 223 -22.75 -6.65 38.19
C GLY A 223 -23.82 -6.25 37.18
N GLY A 224 -23.92 -4.96 36.85
CA GLY A 224 -24.77 -4.48 35.77
C GLY A 224 -24.43 -5.20 34.45
N THR A 225 -25.44 -5.56 33.67
CA THR A 225 -25.22 -6.27 32.40
C THR A 225 -25.46 -5.34 31.23
N ILE A 226 -24.49 -5.30 30.31
CA ILE A 226 -24.68 -4.69 29.01
C ILE A 226 -24.71 -5.80 27.94
N LYS A 227 -25.64 -5.69 26.99
CA LYS A 227 -25.69 -6.56 25.81
C LYS A 227 -25.27 -5.74 24.61
N VAL A 228 -24.30 -6.25 23.87
CA VAL A 228 -23.71 -5.58 22.71
C VAL A 228 -23.85 -6.48 21.51
N THR A 229 -24.41 -5.96 20.43
CA THR A 229 -24.54 -6.68 19.17
C THR A 229 -23.45 -6.17 18.22
N TYR A 230 -22.54 -7.07 17.87
CA TYR A 230 -21.49 -6.85 16.88
C TYR A 230 -21.93 -7.39 15.53
N ARG A 231 -21.58 -6.68 14.47
CA ARG A 231 -21.73 -7.11 13.07
C ARG A 231 -20.35 -7.14 12.43
N ASN A 232 -20.06 -8.20 11.66
CA ASN A 232 -18.91 -8.21 10.77
C ASN A 232 -19.26 -7.47 9.47
N ILE A 233 -18.73 -6.25 9.31
CA ILE A 233 -18.91 -5.42 8.09
C ILE A 233 -17.79 -5.62 7.07
N GLY A 234 -16.78 -6.42 7.41
CA GLY A 234 -15.69 -6.76 6.52
C GLY A 234 -16.04 -7.84 5.50
N GLU A 235 -15.07 -8.20 4.69
CA GLU A 235 -15.25 -9.15 3.58
C GLU A 235 -14.84 -10.59 3.96
N GLU A 236 -14.13 -10.77 5.07
CA GLU A 236 -13.69 -12.11 5.51
C GLU A 236 -14.52 -12.65 6.67
N PRO A 237 -14.83 -13.96 6.64
CA PRO A 237 -15.36 -14.62 7.82
C PRO A 237 -14.25 -14.78 8.87
N THR A 238 -14.68 -14.69 10.14
CA THR A 238 -13.79 -14.92 11.29
C THR A 238 -14.00 -16.29 11.90
N LYS A 239 -12.97 -16.81 12.56
CA LYS A 239 -13.05 -17.99 13.43
C LYS A 239 -12.60 -17.61 14.84
N ASP A 240 -13.23 -18.25 15.82
CA ASP A 240 -12.88 -18.09 17.25
C ASP A 240 -12.82 -16.62 17.70
N ALA A 241 -13.74 -15.80 17.15
CA ALA A 241 -13.79 -14.39 17.46
C ALA A 241 -14.20 -14.16 18.91
N ILE A 242 -13.48 -13.28 19.60
CA ILE A 242 -13.67 -12.90 21.00
C ILE A 242 -13.70 -11.38 21.07
N ALA A 243 -14.82 -10.79 21.47
CA ALA A 243 -14.90 -9.38 21.79
C ALA A 243 -14.27 -9.13 23.17
N ARG A 244 -13.45 -8.11 23.25
CA ARG A 244 -12.81 -7.62 24.47
C ARG A 244 -13.18 -6.17 24.68
N ILE A 245 -13.56 -5.80 25.91
CA ILE A 245 -13.81 -4.42 26.30
C ILE A 245 -12.64 -3.86 27.11
N SER A 246 -12.32 -2.59 26.90
CA SER A 246 -11.33 -1.84 27.66
C SER A 246 -12.03 -0.82 28.56
N LEU A 247 -11.96 -1.05 29.85
CA LEU A 247 -12.70 -0.27 30.85
C LEU A 247 -11.81 0.80 31.50
N PHE A 248 -12.42 1.94 31.72
CA PHE A 248 -11.86 3.06 32.46
C PHE A 248 -12.85 3.54 33.52
N VAL A 249 -12.39 4.22 34.54
CA VAL A 249 -13.26 4.86 35.54
C VAL A 249 -14.35 5.67 34.83
N PRO A 250 -15.65 5.45 35.20
CA PRO A 250 -16.14 4.84 36.44
C PRO A 250 -16.48 3.33 36.33
N PHE A 251 -16.09 2.63 35.25
CA PHE A 251 -16.42 1.22 35.04
C PHE A 251 -15.30 0.30 35.47
N SER A 252 -15.65 -0.88 35.96
CA SER A 252 -14.75 -2.01 36.18
C SER A 252 -15.45 -3.32 35.90
N SER A 253 -14.69 -4.38 35.60
CA SER A 253 -15.22 -5.74 35.39
C SER A 253 -14.16 -6.78 35.72
N THR A 254 -14.60 -7.98 36.07
CA THR A 254 -13.78 -9.20 36.12
C THR A 254 -13.99 -10.09 34.90
N ASP A 255 -14.95 -9.75 34.03
CA ASP A 255 -15.32 -10.50 32.82
C ASP A 255 -15.41 -9.54 31.64
N ASP A 256 -14.24 -9.21 31.08
CA ASP A 256 -14.04 -8.22 30.01
C ASP A 256 -14.02 -8.84 28.62
N GLN A 257 -14.32 -10.14 28.48
CA GLN A 257 -14.27 -10.88 27.23
C GLN A 257 -15.54 -11.68 26.98
N ALA A 258 -15.97 -11.72 25.72
CA ALA A 258 -17.13 -12.52 25.34
C ALA A 258 -16.91 -13.19 23.97
N SER A 259 -17.31 -14.45 23.83
CA SER A 259 -17.12 -15.21 22.59
C SER A 259 -18.17 -14.84 21.55
N LEU A 260 -17.72 -14.38 20.41
CA LEU A 260 -18.51 -14.16 19.20
C LEU A 260 -18.56 -15.43 18.31
N GLY A 261 -17.54 -16.30 18.39
CA GLY A 261 -17.43 -17.51 17.58
C GLY A 261 -17.08 -17.22 16.14
N THR A 262 -17.77 -17.87 15.19
CA THR A 262 -17.59 -17.64 13.75
C THR A 262 -18.61 -16.62 13.27
N LEU A 263 -18.14 -15.57 12.59
CA LEU A 263 -18.98 -14.53 11.97
C LEU A 263 -18.58 -14.36 10.51
N GLY A 264 -19.49 -14.70 9.59
CA GLY A 264 -19.35 -14.36 8.18
C GLY A 264 -19.59 -12.87 7.91
N PRO A 265 -19.27 -12.39 6.70
CA PRO A 265 -19.62 -11.05 6.27
C PRO A 265 -21.12 -10.77 6.43
N GLY A 266 -21.45 -9.68 7.14
CA GLY A 266 -22.82 -9.28 7.44
C GLY A 266 -23.48 -9.99 8.63
N ASP A 267 -22.85 -11.03 9.21
CA ASP A 267 -23.40 -11.74 10.38
C ASP A 267 -23.36 -10.89 11.64
N GLU A 268 -24.36 -11.06 12.47
CA GLU A 268 -24.50 -10.38 13.77
C GLU A 268 -24.44 -11.37 14.93
N LYS A 269 -23.89 -10.92 16.05
CA LYS A 269 -23.87 -11.67 17.30
C LYS A 269 -24.00 -10.75 18.50
N THR A 270 -25.00 -11.04 19.34
CA THR A 270 -25.15 -10.37 20.63
C THR A 270 -24.41 -11.13 21.72
N VAL A 271 -23.61 -10.40 22.49
CA VAL A 271 -22.92 -10.91 23.68
C VAL A 271 -23.18 -10.00 24.87
N ALA A 272 -22.98 -10.53 26.08
CA ALA A 272 -23.22 -9.80 27.33
C ALA A 272 -21.91 -9.66 28.12
N PHE A 273 -21.70 -8.47 28.69
CA PHE A 273 -20.64 -8.18 29.64
C PHE A 273 -21.23 -7.76 30.97
N LYS A 274 -20.55 -8.09 32.06
CA LYS A 274 -20.92 -7.63 33.41
C LYS A 274 -19.99 -6.51 33.83
N LEU A 275 -20.56 -5.40 34.25
CA LEU A 275 -19.84 -4.20 34.66
C LEU A 275 -20.22 -3.80 36.08
N ASP A 276 -19.24 -3.31 36.82
CA ASP A 276 -19.43 -2.58 38.07
C ASP A 276 -19.29 -1.09 37.78
N VAL A 277 -20.18 -0.27 38.32
CA VAL A 277 -20.15 1.18 38.16
C VAL A 277 -19.84 1.79 39.53
N ASN A 278 -18.88 2.70 39.61
CA ASN A 278 -18.50 3.37 40.85
C ASN A 278 -19.68 4.17 41.44
N ASP A 279 -19.71 4.28 42.75
CA ASP A 279 -20.77 5.03 43.47
C ASP A 279 -20.74 6.53 43.14
N ASP A 280 -19.57 7.08 42.80
CA ASP A 280 -19.35 8.49 42.47
C ASP A 280 -19.45 8.76 40.95
N ALA A 281 -19.92 7.79 40.17
CA ALA A 281 -20.12 7.94 38.74
C ALA A 281 -21.05 9.12 38.41
N THR A 282 -20.61 9.98 37.53
CA THR A 282 -21.45 11.07 37.04
C THR A 282 -22.54 10.52 36.11
N ILE A 283 -23.77 10.97 36.30
CA ILE A 283 -24.91 10.60 35.43
C ILE A 283 -24.62 11.18 34.01
N GLY A 284 -24.70 10.34 32.99
CA GLY A 284 -24.46 10.79 31.61
C GLY A 284 -24.09 9.66 30.65
N ASN A 285 -23.73 10.05 29.47
CA ASN A 285 -23.32 9.13 28.40
C ASN A 285 -21.81 8.91 28.44
N TYR A 286 -21.41 7.67 28.27
CA TYR A 286 -20.03 7.22 28.24
C TYR A 286 -19.79 6.39 26.97
N SER A 287 -18.52 6.19 26.64
CA SER A 287 -18.10 5.28 25.59
C SER A 287 -17.10 4.28 26.14
N ILE A 288 -17.34 3.01 25.90
CA ILE A 288 -16.44 1.91 26.25
C ILE A 288 -15.77 1.45 24.96
N ASN A 289 -14.45 1.36 24.95
CA ASN A 289 -13.72 0.84 23.80
C ASN A 289 -13.79 -0.70 23.76
N SER A 290 -13.97 -1.25 22.58
CA SER A 290 -13.95 -2.69 22.35
C SER A 290 -13.10 -3.03 21.13
N GLU A 291 -12.47 -4.21 21.18
CA GLU A 291 -11.71 -4.82 20.08
C GLU A 291 -12.16 -6.27 19.91
N VAL A 292 -12.10 -6.78 18.69
CA VAL A 292 -12.41 -8.19 18.42
C VAL A 292 -11.12 -8.90 18.01
N LYS A 293 -10.71 -9.87 18.81
CA LYS A 293 -9.63 -10.78 18.45
C LYS A 293 -10.21 -12.00 17.73
N TYR A 294 -9.68 -12.34 16.56
CA TYR A 294 -10.16 -13.46 15.75
C TYR A 294 -9.03 -14.19 15.03
N THR A 295 -9.34 -15.34 14.46
CA THR A 295 -8.46 -16.08 13.55
C THR A 295 -8.92 -15.84 12.12
N ASP A 296 -8.01 -15.38 11.25
CA ASP A 296 -8.25 -15.14 9.83
C ASP A 296 -8.31 -16.47 9.03
N LEU A 297 -8.55 -16.39 7.71
CA LEU A 297 -8.59 -17.55 6.81
C LEU A 297 -7.23 -18.23 6.66
N LYS A 298 -6.12 -17.52 6.90
CA LYS A 298 -4.75 -18.04 6.84
C LYS A 298 -4.33 -18.72 8.16
N GLY A 299 -5.16 -18.63 9.22
CA GLY A 299 -4.89 -19.17 10.55
C GLY A 299 -4.10 -18.23 11.46
N ASN A 300 -3.96 -16.96 11.10
CA ASN A 300 -3.29 -15.97 11.94
C ASN A 300 -4.24 -15.37 12.95
N SER A 301 -3.71 -15.02 14.13
CA SER A 301 -4.47 -14.27 15.15
C SER A 301 -4.38 -12.78 14.83
N VAL A 302 -5.53 -12.17 14.60
CA VAL A 302 -5.70 -10.76 14.26
C VAL A 302 -6.53 -10.05 15.31
N ILE A 303 -6.30 -8.76 15.51
CA ILE A 303 -7.12 -7.88 16.36
C ILE A 303 -7.70 -6.80 15.46
N SER A 304 -9.01 -6.56 15.59
CA SER A 304 -9.73 -5.52 14.83
C SER A 304 -9.31 -4.12 15.25
N GLU A 305 -9.71 -3.15 14.47
CA GLU A 305 -9.75 -1.77 14.93
C GLU A 305 -10.68 -1.62 16.14
N THR A 306 -10.44 -0.57 16.96
CA THR A 306 -11.22 -0.29 18.13
C THR A 306 -12.61 0.23 17.73
N VAL A 307 -13.67 -0.41 18.24
CA VAL A 307 -15.05 0.03 18.09
C VAL A 307 -15.58 0.60 19.40
N SER A 308 -16.50 1.56 19.30
CA SER A 308 -17.05 2.29 20.45
C SER A 308 -18.40 1.73 20.85
N ILE A 309 -18.58 1.44 22.13
CA ILE A 309 -19.84 0.99 22.73
C ILE A 309 -20.42 2.16 23.53
N PRO A 310 -21.48 2.81 23.06
CA PRO A 310 -22.14 3.87 23.80
C PRO A 310 -22.97 3.28 24.97
N VAL A 311 -22.75 3.79 26.16
CA VAL A 311 -23.52 3.38 27.37
C VAL A 311 -23.97 4.62 28.13
N SER A 312 -25.11 4.52 28.80
CA SER A 312 -25.64 5.58 29.67
C SER A 312 -25.64 5.13 31.12
N VAL A 313 -25.20 6.01 32.02
CA VAL A 313 -25.26 5.79 33.47
C VAL A 313 -26.38 6.65 34.06
N GLY A 314 -27.36 6.00 34.67
CA GLY A 314 -28.46 6.61 35.40
C GLY A 314 -28.11 6.95 36.86
N PRO A 315 -29.06 7.55 37.59
CA PRO A 315 -28.88 7.85 39.01
C PRO A 315 -28.81 6.56 39.82
N ALA A 316 -28.09 6.61 40.93
CA ALA A 316 -28.05 5.49 41.89
C ALA A 316 -29.44 5.04 42.31
N GLU A 317 -29.70 3.74 42.30
CA GLU A 317 -30.96 3.19 42.80
C GLU A 317 -31.12 3.47 44.31
N LYS A 318 -32.27 4.04 44.69
CA LYS A 318 -32.56 4.29 46.09
C LYS A 318 -32.86 2.96 46.78
N SER A 319 -31.90 2.46 47.56
CA SER A 319 -32.09 1.29 48.36
C SER A 319 -33.02 1.61 49.54
N TYR A 320 -34.27 1.12 49.51
CA TYR A 320 -35.21 1.20 50.63
C TYR A 320 -34.94 0.15 51.70
N MET A 321 -33.86 -0.64 51.56
CA MET A 321 -33.53 -1.73 52.49
C MET A 321 -33.30 -1.24 53.93
N SER A 322 -32.65 -0.08 54.06
CA SER A 322 -32.47 0.56 55.37
C SER A 322 -33.80 0.97 56.05
N LEU A 323 -34.75 1.45 55.23
CA LEU A 323 -36.10 1.79 55.74
C LEU A 323 -36.87 0.54 56.14
N VAL A 324 -36.75 -0.55 55.35
CA VAL A 324 -37.36 -1.84 55.66
C VAL A 324 -36.77 -2.43 56.96
N ILE A 325 -35.48 -2.41 57.13
CA ILE A 325 -34.79 -2.86 58.36
C ILE A 325 -35.25 -2.04 59.56
N LEU A 326 -35.35 -0.72 59.42
CA LEU A 326 -35.78 0.19 60.47
C LEU A 326 -37.26 -0.06 60.86
N ALA A 327 -38.11 -0.32 59.87
CA ALA A 327 -39.53 -0.72 60.10
C ALA A 327 -39.65 -2.06 60.85
N VAL A 328 -38.78 -3.05 60.41
CA VAL A 328 -38.77 -4.34 61.13
C VAL A 328 -38.32 -4.20 62.59
N ILE A 329 -37.23 -3.39 62.80
CA ILE A 329 -36.74 -3.11 64.17
C ILE A 329 -37.83 -2.43 65.00
N ALA A 330 -38.57 -1.45 64.45
CA ALA A 330 -39.65 -0.75 65.11
C ALA A 330 -40.81 -1.69 65.44
N LEU A 331 -41.19 -2.62 64.54
CA LEU A 331 -42.18 -3.64 64.75
C LEU A 331 -41.79 -4.62 65.87
N VAL A 332 -40.55 -5.07 65.92
CA VAL A 332 -40.02 -5.94 66.96
C VAL A 332 -40.02 -5.20 68.33
N ALA A 333 -39.58 -3.96 68.35
CA ALA A 333 -39.56 -3.15 69.59
C ALA A 333 -40.96 -2.90 70.13
N THR A 334 -41.93 -2.59 69.28
CA THR A 334 -43.36 -2.46 69.69
C THR A 334 -43.94 -3.78 70.14
N GLY A 335 -43.59 -4.87 69.49
CA GLY A 335 -43.99 -6.22 69.92
C GLY A 335 -43.50 -6.58 71.37
N ILE A 336 -42.21 -6.30 71.62
CA ILE A 336 -41.60 -6.51 72.96
C ILE A 336 -42.22 -5.59 73.99
N TYR A 337 -42.50 -4.33 73.64
CA TYR A 337 -43.17 -3.39 74.56
C TYR A 337 -44.57 -3.88 74.95
N PHE A 338 -45.39 -4.31 74.03
CA PHE A 338 -46.73 -4.87 74.30
C PHE A 338 -46.70 -6.18 75.11
N PHE A 339 -45.67 -7.02 74.81
CA PHE A 339 -45.52 -8.27 75.58
C PHE A 339 -45.12 -8.05 77.03
N LYS A 340 -44.27 -7.07 77.32
CA LYS A 340 -43.91 -6.68 78.68
C LYS A 340 -45.08 -6.07 79.42
N LYS A 341 -45.93 -5.23 78.79
CA LYS A 341 -47.06 -4.57 79.38
C LYS A 341 -48.20 -5.56 79.72
N LYS A 342 -48.25 -6.72 79.09
CA LYS A 342 -49.26 -7.78 79.35
C LYS A 342 -48.86 -8.70 80.51
N LYS A 343 -47.58 -8.62 80.96
CA LYS A 343 -47.07 -9.41 82.09
C LYS A 343 -46.97 -8.62 83.39
N THR A 344 -47.33 -7.38 83.43
CA THR A 344 -47.51 -6.53 84.64
C THR A 344 -48.98 -6.29 84.82
#